data_e462cc520a3e3672c4beb1297220be82
#
_entry.id   e462cc520a3e3672c4beb1297220be82
#
_cell.length_a   1.000
_cell.length_b   1.000
_cell.length_c   1.000
_cell.angle_alpha   90.00
_cell.angle_beta   90.00
_cell.angle_gamma   90.00
#
_symmetry.space_group_name_H-M   'P 1'
#
loop_
_entity.id
_entity.type
_entity.pdbx_description
1 polymer ?
#
loop_
_entity_poly.entity_id
_entity_poly.type
_entity_poly.pdbx_seq_one_letter_code
_entity_poly.pdbx_strand_id
1 'polypeptide(L)'
;MKRSIAFLVAAVVAGCVFGQNATSSPSSRFGYGELNDNLPGAYRAMGGVGIGMRSNRSINPAQPASYTACDSMTFMFDIAGSFLYTNYGDAYGARNRANGNLEYVTLQFPIWRRYIAFSAGVMPYSAVGYTFTLADSLGADYHYSMAYSGDGGFTQVYGGLSFNICDWVALGANAYYMFGNITQSRTLSFTESSLNTVSQSDKLTINSLRLRYGLQFFHTWGRHTIVLGGIFENKQRFSRSEYTQIETTTADTVNTMSNAFEMPMVYGGGISYNYANRLTIACDYQCQDWAKTLYFNGAETLQARHRWTAGVEYCHNPVSRNYAERMYWRLGVNYSTAYTADINRPDIGVTMGFGFPLRNVGTIINTTFEYGHKGGSGQLNENYLRFVVNAAIAENWFFKRKL
;
A
#
# COMPACT_ATOMS: atom_id res chain seq x y z
N MET A 1 13.66 27.48 5.88
CA MET A 1 12.87 26.58 5.06
C MET A 1 13.70 25.54 4.30
N LYS A 2 14.61 25.87 3.36
CA LYS A 2 15.40 24.86 2.60
C LYS A 2 16.19 23.89 3.51
N ARG A 3 16.81 24.40 4.58
CA ARG A 3 17.54 23.56 5.56
C ARG A 3 16.61 22.67 6.39
N SER A 4 15.41 23.13 6.71
CA SER A 4 14.41 22.35 7.48
C SER A 4 13.80 21.22 6.65
N ILE A 5 13.57 21.44 5.35
CA ILE A 5 13.10 20.43 4.42
C ILE A 5 14.19 19.37 4.21
N ALA A 6 15.45 19.78 4.02
CA ALA A 6 16.58 18.86 3.89
C ALA A 6 16.77 18.00 5.16
N PHE A 7 16.58 18.59 6.33
CA PHE A 7 16.66 17.85 7.61
C PHE A 7 15.49 16.87 7.76
N LEU A 8 14.29 17.25 7.35
CA LEU A 8 13.11 16.38 7.36
C LEU A 8 13.29 15.20 6.39
N VAL A 9 13.79 15.45 5.18
CA VAL A 9 14.09 14.40 4.20
C VAL A 9 15.21 13.48 4.71
N ALA A 10 16.26 14.00 5.31
CA ALA A 10 17.35 13.21 5.90
C ALA A 10 16.86 12.37 7.08
N ALA A 11 15.99 12.91 7.94
CA ALA A 11 15.39 12.18 9.07
C ALA A 11 14.46 11.06 8.60
N VAL A 12 13.71 11.28 7.52
CA VAL A 12 12.85 10.27 6.89
C VAL A 12 13.67 9.16 6.24
N VAL A 13 14.74 9.52 5.52
CA VAL A 13 15.66 8.53 4.92
C VAL A 13 16.37 7.72 6.02
N ALA A 14 16.79 8.36 7.10
CA ALA A 14 17.37 7.65 8.25
C ALA A 14 16.36 6.71 8.94
N GLY A 15 15.08 7.10 9.03
CA GLY A 15 14.00 6.26 9.57
C GLY A 15 13.73 4.99 8.73
N CYS A 16 13.97 5.04 7.42
CA CYS A 16 13.82 3.89 6.52
C CYS A 16 14.93 2.83 6.69
N VAL A 17 16.06 3.19 7.33
CA VAL A 17 17.22 2.29 7.51
C VAL A 17 17.06 1.38 8.74
N PHE A 18 16.21 1.75 9.68
CA PHE A 18 15.89 0.87 10.82
C PHE A 18 14.79 -0.11 10.39
N GLY A 19 15.19 -1.32 9.99
CA GLY A 19 14.33 -2.42 9.61
C GLY A 19 13.44 -2.90 10.78
N GLN A 20 12.45 -2.10 11.15
CA GLN A 20 11.35 -2.58 11.98
C GLN A 20 10.38 -3.31 11.06
N ASN A 21 9.96 -4.52 11.47
CA ASN A 21 8.96 -5.26 10.72
C ASN A 21 7.69 -4.41 10.55
N ALA A 22 7.31 -4.16 9.30
CA ALA A 22 6.17 -3.33 8.96
C ALA A 22 4.81 -3.95 9.32
N THR A 23 4.79 -5.24 9.65
CA THR A 23 3.63 -5.98 10.15
C THR A 23 4.05 -6.95 11.25
N SER A 24 3.10 -7.39 12.06
CA SER A 24 3.26 -8.47 13.05
C SER A 24 2.15 -9.53 12.89
N SER A 25 1.49 -9.56 11.73
CA SER A 25 0.40 -10.48 11.45
C SER A 25 0.91 -11.88 11.13
N PRO A 26 0.44 -12.92 11.84
CA PRO A 26 0.73 -14.31 11.50
C PRO A 26 0.29 -14.68 10.07
N SER A 27 -0.73 -14.01 9.53
CA SER A 27 -1.19 -14.21 8.15
C SER A 27 -0.19 -13.73 7.10
N SER A 28 0.76 -12.88 7.46
CA SER A 28 1.85 -12.47 6.56
C SER A 28 2.81 -13.60 6.19
N ARG A 29 2.65 -14.79 6.78
CA ARG A 29 3.38 -16.01 6.43
C ARG A 29 3.06 -16.52 5.02
N PHE A 30 1.86 -16.25 4.52
CA PHE A 30 1.37 -16.83 3.27
C PHE A 30 1.62 -15.90 2.07
N GLY A 31 1.94 -16.51 0.92
CA GLY A 31 2.19 -15.80 -0.33
C GLY A 31 3.35 -14.80 -0.21
N TYR A 32 3.12 -13.60 -0.71
CA TYR A 32 4.08 -12.49 -0.67
C TYR A 32 3.93 -11.60 0.58
N GLY A 33 3.25 -12.05 1.63
CA GLY A 33 2.96 -11.28 2.83
C GLY A 33 1.72 -10.41 2.73
N GLU A 34 1.59 -9.44 3.62
CA GLU A 34 0.51 -8.46 3.57
C GLU A 34 0.76 -7.43 2.46
N LEU A 35 -0.16 -7.35 1.50
CA LEU A 35 -0.08 -6.40 0.40
C LEU A 35 -0.46 -5.00 0.87
N ASN A 36 0.32 -3.99 0.49
CA ASN A 36 0.00 -2.59 0.72
C ASN A 36 -0.70 -1.99 -0.51
N ASP A 37 -1.83 -1.35 -0.30
CA ASP A 37 -2.63 -0.77 -1.39
C ASP A 37 -2.11 0.59 -1.89
N ASN A 38 -1.05 1.14 -1.27
CA ASN A 38 -0.31 2.35 -1.71
C ASN A 38 -1.20 3.56 -2.00
N LEU A 39 -2.10 3.87 -1.08
CA LEU A 39 -3.09 4.93 -1.23
C LEU A 39 -2.62 6.23 -0.57
N PRO A 40 -2.80 7.39 -1.22
CA PRO A 40 -2.59 8.69 -0.57
C PRO A 40 -3.43 8.82 0.69
N GLY A 41 -2.91 9.49 1.72
CA GLY A 41 -3.58 9.59 3.01
C GLY A 41 -4.98 10.21 2.94
N ALA A 42 -5.18 11.20 2.07
CA ALA A 42 -6.50 11.79 1.83
C ALA A 42 -7.52 10.79 1.28
N TYR A 43 -7.09 9.90 0.38
CA TYR A 43 -7.97 8.90 -0.24
C TYR A 43 -8.15 7.67 0.62
N ARG A 44 -7.15 7.34 1.45
CA ARG A 44 -7.31 6.31 2.49
C ARG A 44 -8.46 6.65 3.44
N ALA A 45 -8.59 7.93 3.82
CA ALA A 45 -9.71 8.41 4.65
C ALA A 45 -11.09 8.28 3.98
N MET A 46 -11.14 8.05 2.67
CA MET A 46 -12.33 7.78 1.89
C MET A 46 -12.45 6.29 1.51
N GLY A 47 -12.05 5.37 2.38
CA GLY A 47 -12.08 3.93 2.12
C GLY A 47 -11.00 3.45 1.15
N GLY A 48 -10.11 4.33 0.69
CA GLY A 48 -9.06 3.98 -0.25
C GLY A 48 -9.48 4.05 -1.71
N VAL A 49 -10.43 4.91 -2.05
CA VAL A 49 -10.73 5.28 -3.44
C VAL A 49 -9.52 5.99 -4.07
N GLY A 50 -9.25 5.77 -5.34
CA GLY A 50 -8.12 6.38 -6.04
C GLY A 50 -8.29 6.39 -7.55
N ILE A 51 -8.92 5.33 -8.14
CA ILE A 51 -9.00 5.14 -9.59
C ILE A 51 -9.86 6.24 -10.24
N GLY A 52 -11.02 6.55 -9.63
CA GLY A 52 -11.90 7.61 -10.07
C GLY A 52 -11.50 9.00 -9.60
N MET A 53 -10.45 9.13 -8.78
CA MET A 53 -10.09 10.41 -8.16
C MET A 53 -9.15 11.26 -9.02
N ARG A 54 -9.44 12.57 -9.10
CA ARG A 54 -8.63 13.57 -9.76
C ARG A 54 -8.62 14.85 -8.94
N SER A 55 -7.46 15.23 -8.40
CA SER A 55 -7.33 16.37 -7.49
C SER A 55 -6.00 17.09 -7.70
N ASN A 56 -5.98 18.41 -7.49
CA ASN A 56 -4.76 19.21 -7.45
C ASN A 56 -4.14 19.33 -6.05
N ARG A 57 -4.66 18.58 -5.05
CA ARG A 57 -4.25 18.66 -3.65
C ARG A 57 -3.58 17.40 -3.11
N SER A 58 -3.59 16.32 -3.89
CA SER A 58 -3.00 15.03 -3.48
C SER A 58 -2.36 14.35 -4.67
N ILE A 59 -1.20 13.77 -4.47
CA ILE A 59 -0.53 12.93 -5.46
C ILE A 59 -1.20 11.56 -5.43
N ASN A 60 -1.54 11.00 -6.59
CA ASN A 60 -2.27 9.74 -6.70
C ASN A 60 -1.54 8.69 -7.54
N PRO A 61 -0.61 7.93 -6.98
CA PRO A 61 0.12 6.88 -7.71
C PRO A 61 -0.78 5.73 -8.21
N ALA A 62 -1.96 5.53 -7.59
CA ALA A 62 -2.89 4.49 -8.00
C ALA A 62 -3.47 4.74 -9.41
N GLN A 63 -3.58 6.03 -9.81
CA GLN A 63 -4.12 6.44 -11.11
C GLN A 63 -3.17 7.42 -11.80
N PRO A 64 -2.26 6.96 -12.68
CA PRO A 64 -1.26 7.83 -13.29
C PRO A 64 -1.85 8.94 -14.18
N ALA A 65 -3.02 8.75 -14.78
CA ALA A 65 -3.68 9.80 -15.57
C ALA A 65 -4.10 11.02 -14.75
N SER A 66 -4.14 10.92 -13.42
CA SER A 66 -4.55 12.01 -12.53
C SER A 66 -3.49 13.10 -12.34
N TYR A 67 -2.22 12.87 -12.68
CA TYR A 67 -1.12 13.81 -12.40
C TYR A 67 -1.29 15.16 -13.09
N THR A 68 -1.90 15.21 -14.26
CA THR A 68 -2.21 16.47 -14.96
C THR A 68 -3.31 17.30 -14.30
N ALA A 69 -3.87 16.86 -13.16
CA ALA A 69 -4.74 17.69 -12.34
C ALA A 69 -3.98 18.74 -11.52
N CYS A 70 -2.65 18.63 -11.38
CA CYS A 70 -1.85 19.62 -10.66
C CYS A 70 -1.86 20.98 -11.35
N ASP A 71 -1.73 22.04 -10.56
CA ASP A 71 -1.66 23.41 -11.06
C ASP A 71 -0.32 23.66 -11.78
N SER A 72 -0.35 24.49 -12.81
CA SER A 72 0.76 24.63 -13.80
C SER A 72 2.09 25.17 -13.27
N MET A 73 2.13 25.65 -12.02
CA MET A 73 3.34 26.18 -11.39
C MET A 73 3.61 25.60 -10.00
N THR A 74 3.00 24.47 -9.70
CA THR A 74 3.04 23.86 -8.37
C THR A 74 3.96 22.66 -8.37
N PHE A 75 4.89 22.63 -7.43
CA PHE A 75 5.61 21.41 -7.03
C PHE A 75 4.91 20.83 -5.80
N MET A 76 4.57 19.56 -5.87
CA MET A 76 3.93 18.83 -4.77
C MET A 76 4.87 17.78 -4.20
N PHE A 77 4.86 17.68 -2.89
CA PHE A 77 5.55 16.65 -2.13
C PHE A 77 4.58 16.07 -1.11
N ASP A 78 4.44 14.76 -1.04
CA ASP A 78 3.53 14.09 -0.13
C ASP A 78 4.25 12.95 0.59
N ILE A 79 4.13 12.94 1.91
CA ILE A 79 4.71 11.95 2.79
C ILE A 79 3.66 11.47 3.79
N ALA A 80 3.62 10.18 4.05
CA ALA A 80 2.71 9.59 5.03
C ALA A 80 3.41 8.58 5.92
N GLY A 81 3.04 8.63 7.21
CA GLY A 81 3.38 7.63 8.21
C GLY A 81 2.13 7.07 8.86
N SER A 82 2.18 5.83 9.30
CA SER A 82 1.09 5.17 9.99
C SER A 82 1.53 4.51 11.28
N PHE A 83 0.57 4.41 12.19
CA PHE A 83 0.64 3.59 13.39
C PHE A 83 -0.49 2.56 13.31
N LEU A 84 -0.14 1.28 13.41
CA LEU A 84 -1.06 0.16 13.33
C LEU A 84 -1.08 -0.57 14.68
N TYR A 85 -2.26 -0.65 15.29
CA TYR A 85 -2.51 -1.47 16.46
C TYR A 85 -3.42 -2.63 16.06
N THR A 86 -2.98 -3.87 16.30
CA THR A 86 -3.72 -5.06 15.92
C THR A 86 -3.93 -5.97 17.14
N ASN A 87 -5.16 -6.41 17.29
CA ASN A 87 -5.56 -7.44 18.23
C ASN A 87 -5.79 -8.74 17.45
N TYR A 88 -5.02 -9.76 17.79
CA TYR A 88 -5.14 -11.11 17.22
C TYR A 88 -5.87 -11.99 18.22
N GLY A 89 -6.93 -12.66 17.81
CA GLY A 89 -7.69 -13.58 18.64
C GLY A 89 -7.92 -14.91 17.95
N ASP A 90 -7.63 -15.99 18.65
CA ASP A 90 -7.98 -17.36 18.28
C ASP A 90 -8.70 -18.07 19.43
N ALA A 91 -8.95 -19.37 19.28
CA ALA A 91 -9.58 -20.20 20.31
C ALA A 91 -8.74 -20.33 21.60
N TYR A 92 -7.46 -19.98 21.58
CA TYR A 92 -6.49 -20.17 22.66
C TYR A 92 -6.12 -18.86 23.37
N GLY A 93 -6.54 -17.71 22.83
CA GLY A 93 -6.31 -16.41 23.47
C GLY A 93 -6.20 -15.24 22.51
N ALA A 94 -5.93 -14.07 23.07
CA ALA A 94 -5.77 -12.83 22.34
C ALA A 94 -4.39 -12.22 22.60
N ARG A 95 -3.77 -11.64 21.56
CA ARG A 95 -2.50 -10.93 21.65
C ARG A 95 -2.60 -9.60 20.91
N ASN A 96 -1.94 -8.59 21.46
CA ASN A 96 -1.90 -7.26 20.88
C ASN A 96 -0.50 -6.96 20.33
N ARG A 97 -0.43 -6.26 19.21
CA ARG A 97 0.80 -5.76 18.61
C ARG A 97 0.61 -4.34 18.09
N ALA A 98 1.70 -3.58 18.11
CA ALA A 98 1.72 -2.23 17.58
C ALA A 98 2.94 -2.06 16.67
N ASN A 99 2.73 -1.48 15.49
CA ASN A 99 3.77 -1.23 14.49
C ASN A 99 3.66 0.20 13.98
N GLY A 100 4.82 0.81 13.69
CA GLY A 100 4.90 2.10 13.02
C GLY A 100 5.51 1.93 11.63
N ASN A 101 4.89 2.54 10.60
CA ASN A 101 5.30 2.35 9.22
C ASN A 101 5.40 3.68 8.48
N LEU A 102 6.38 3.77 7.56
CA LEU A 102 6.37 4.77 6.51
C LEU A 102 5.49 4.23 5.35
N GLU A 103 4.40 4.95 5.03
CA GLU A 103 3.47 4.51 3.99
C GLU A 103 3.98 4.85 2.58
N TYR A 104 4.48 6.07 2.37
CA TYR A 104 5.05 6.51 1.11
C TYR A 104 5.76 7.85 1.23
N VAL A 105 6.62 8.10 0.24
CA VAL A 105 7.19 9.42 -0.07
C VAL A 105 7.03 9.63 -1.57
N THR A 106 6.33 10.69 -1.97
CA THR A 106 6.02 10.96 -3.38
C THR A 106 6.21 12.44 -3.72
N LEU A 107 6.52 12.71 -4.97
CA LEU A 107 6.62 14.05 -5.52
C LEU A 107 5.90 14.12 -6.87
N GLN A 108 5.42 15.32 -7.23
CA GLN A 108 4.74 15.58 -8.50
C GLN A 108 4.96 17.02 -8.93
N PHE A 109 5.15 17.22 -10.21
CA PHE A 109 5.22 18.55 -10.81
C PHE A 109 4.78 18.56 -12.28
N PRO A 110 4.24 19.68 -12.78
CA PRO A 110 3.95 19.83 -14.20
C PRO A 110 5.25 20.05 -14.98
N ILE A 111 5.43 19.32 -16.10
CA ILE A 111 6.51 19.52 -17.05
C ILE A 111 6.11 20.61 -18.06
N TRP A 112 4.91 20.51 -18.58
CA TRP A 112 4.39 21.46 -19.57
C TRP A 112 2.94 21.84 -19.24
N ARG A 113 2.79 22.97 -18.54
CA ARG A 113 1.48 23.55 -18.15
C ARG A 113 0.55 22.47 -17.55
N ARG A 114 -0.66 22.29 -18.13
CA ARG A 114 -1.65 21.29 -17.76
C ARG A 114 -1.62 20.04 -18.64
N TYR A 115 -0.70 20.00 -19.65
CA TYR A 115 -0.70 18.93 -20.63
C TYR A 115 0.16 17.74 -20.22
N ILE A 116 1.30 18.00 -19.58
CA ILE A 116 2.24 16.95 -19.19
C ILE A 116 2.64 17.16 -17.73
N ALA A 117 2.49 16.11 -16.92
CA ALA A 117 2.94 16.09 -15.54
C ALA A 117 3.75 14.82 -15.25
N PHE A 118 4.67 14.97 -14.30
CA PHE A 118 5.54 13.90 -13.82
C PHE A 118 5.27 13.65 -12.35
N SER A 119 5.33 12.39 -11.94
CA SER A 119 5.33 11.99 -10.54
C SER A 119 6.35 10.89 -10.30
N ALA A 120 6.97 10.88 -9.12
CA ALA A 120 7.87 9.81 -8.69
C ALA A 120 7.74 9.60 -7.18
N GLY A 121 8.13 8.42 -6.72
CA GLY A 121 8.09 8.15 -5.29
C GLY A 121 8.56 6.75 -4.92
N VAL A 122 8.60 6.53 -3.61
CA VAL A 122 8.96 5.25 -2.97
C VAL A 122 7.83 4.85 -2.04
N MET A 123 7.47 3.57 -2.06
CA MET A 123 6.41 3.02 -1.22
C MET A 123 6.61 1.52 -1.01
N PRO A 124 6.24 0.97 0.15
CA PRO A 124 6.24 -0.47 0.36
C PRO A 124 5.17 -1.13 -0.52
N TYR A 125 5.47 -2.31 -1.06
CA TYR A 125 4.52 -3.12 -1.82
C TYR A 125 3.89 -4.21 -0.95
N SER A 126 4.72 -4.91 -0.17
CA SER A 126 4.27 -5.92 0.79
C SER A 126 5.17 -5.95 2.01
N ALA A 127 4.67 -6.55 3.08
CA ALA A 127 5.40 -6.72 4.32
C ALA A 127 5.17 -8.11 4.91
N VAL A 128 6.23 -8.70 5.45
CA VAL A 128 6.20 -9.94 6.24
C VAL A 128 6.78 -9.66 7.61
N GLY A 129 6.06 -10.09 8.65
CA GLY A 129 6.55 -9.96 10.03
C GLY A 129 5.70 -10.82 10.94
N TYR A 130 6.27 -11.94 11.39
CA TYR A 130 5.62 -12.82 12.36
C TYR A 130 6.63 -13.59 13.18
N THR A 131 6.27 -13.94 14.40
CA THR A 131 7.01 -14.86 15.26
C THR A 131 6.00 -15.56 16.16
N PHE A 132 5.96 -16.89 16.08
CA PHE A 132 5.16 -17.72 16.98
C PHE A 132 5.79 -19.10 17.15
N THR A 133 5.47 -19.78 18.26
CA THR A 133 5.97 -21.10 18.57
C THR A 133 4.78 -22.01 18.85
N LEU A 134 4.80 -23.18 18.27
CA LEU A 134 3.87 -24.27 18.56
C LEU A 134 4.63 -25.32 19.36
N ALA A 135 4.07 -25.74 20.49
CA ALA A 135 4.59 -26.85 21.27
C ALA A 135 3.61 -28.02 21.14
N ASP A 136 4.16 -29.20 20.91
CA ASP A 136 3.38 -30.45 20.78
C ASP A 136 4.19 -31.63 21.31
N SER A 137 3.60 -32.81 21.40
CA SER A 137 4.21 -34.03 21.88
C SER A 137 3.98 -35.18 20.93
N LEU A 138 5.01 -35.96 20.67
CA LEU A 138 4.93 -37.21 19.90
C LEU A 138 4.89 -38.38 20.89
N GLY A 139 3.68 -38.86 21.22
CA GLY A 139 3.51 -39.81 22.29
C GLY A 139 3.68 -39.22 23.69
N ALA A 140 3.96 -40.07 24.69
CA ALA A 140 4.14 -39.63 26.08
C ALA A 140 5.55 -39.11 26.37
N ASP A 141 6.55 -39.47 25.56
CA ASP A 141 7.95 -39.33 25.92
C ASP A 141 8.69 -38.22 25.15
N TYR A 142 8.18 -37.76 24.01
CA TYR A 142 8.87 -36.77 23.18
C TYR A 142 8.10 -35.48 23.08
N HIS A 143 8.63 -34.44 23.71
CA HIS A 143 8.12 -33.08 23.57
C HIS A 143 8.98 -32.29 22.59
N TYR A 144 8.34 -31.62 21.63
CA TYR A 144 9.03 -30.76 20.68
C TYR A 144 8.38 -29.37 20.58
N SER A 145 9.16 -28.39 20.17
CA SER A 145 8.67 -27.07 19.86
C SER A 145 9.08 -26.69 18.44
N MET A 146 8.14 -26.13 17.70
CA MET A 146 8.36 -25.61 16.36
C MET A 146 8.20 -24.10 16.35
N ALA A 147 9.33 -23.40 16.23
CA ALA A 147 9.36 -21.95 16.14
C ALA A 147 9.30 -21.51 14.68
N TYR A 148 8.38 -20.61 14.38
CA TYR A 148 8.20 -19.97 13.08
C TYR A 148 8.50 -18.50 13.19
N SER A 149 9.32 -17.97 12.29
CA SER A 149 9.57 -16.56 12.15
C SER A 149 9.64 -16.16 10.68
N GLY A 150 9.25 -14.94 10.39
CA GLY A 150 9.37 -14.39 9.06
C GLY A 150 9.56 -12.88 9.14
N ASP A 151 10.39 -12.36 8.25
CA ASP A 151 10.68 -10.93 8.13
C ASP A 151 10.96 -10.52 6.69
N GLY A 152 10.89 -9.20 6.46
CA GLY A 152 11.17 -8.61 5.18
C GLY A 152 9.93 -8.10 4.45
N GLY A 153 10.02 -8.06 3.11
CA GLY A 153 8.97 -7.56 2.23
C GLY A 153 9.54 -6.92 0.98
N PHE A 154 8.64 -6.37 0.17
CA PHE A 154 9.00 -5.75 -1.08
C PHE A 154 8.72 -4.26 -1.06
N THR A 155 9.67 -3.50 -1.59
CA THR A 155 9.57 -2.05 -1.77
C THR A 155 9.55 -1.75 -3.26
N GLN A 156 8.85 -0.70 -3.65
CA GLN A 156 8.80 -0.23 -5.03
C GLN A 156 9.12 1.25 -5.11
N VAL A 157 9.94 1.59 -6.11
CA VAL A 157 10.18 2.96 -6.58
C VAL A 157 9.41 3.13 -7.87
N TYR A 158 8.73 4.25 -8.06
CA TYR A 158 8.05 4.51 -9.31
C TYR A 158 8.42 5.85 -9.91
N GLY A 159 8.33 5.92 -11.24
CA GLY A 159 8.30 7.14 -12.01
C GLY A 159 7.17 7.06 -13.01
N GLY A 160 6.43 8.16 -13.17
CA GLY A 160 5.26 8.18 -14.01
C GLY A 160 5.05 9.49 -14.75
N LEU A 161 4.41 9.38 -15.91
CA LEU A 161 4.04 10.49 -16.77
C LEU A 161 2.54 10.47 -17.02
N SER A 162 1.96 11.66 -17.12
CA SER A 162 0.57 11.84 -17.49
C SER A 162 0.45 12.90 -18.59
N PHE A 163 -0.49 12.65 -19.51
CA PHE A 163 -0.76 13.49 -20.66
C PHE A 163 -2.24 13.80 -20.74
N ASN A 164 -2.62 15.08 -20.78
CA ASN A 164 -3.94 15.50 -21.21
C ASN A 164 -3.97 15.54 -22.75
N ILE A 165 -4.80 14.66 -23.32
CA ILE A 165 -5.01 14.62 -24.78
C ILE A 165 -5.95 15.75 -25.19
N CYS A 166 -6.98 15.97 -24.37
CA CYS A 166 -7.95 17.06 -24.55
C CYS A 166 -8.50 17.47 -23.18
N ASP A 167 -9.38 18.45 -23.15
CA ASP A 167 -9.93 19.02 -21.91
C ASP A 167 -10.79 18.05 -21.07
N TRP A 168 -11.01 16.84 -21.56
CA TRP A 168 -11.86 15.83 -20.92
C TRP A 168 -11.24 14.42 -20.87
N VAL A 169 -10.03 14.21 -21.44
CA VAL A 169 -9.33 12.91 -21.43
C VAL A 169 -7.87 13.07 -21.02
N ALA A 170 -7.44 12.26 -20.07
CA ALA A 170 -6.05 12.11 -19.70
C ALA A 170 -5.61 10.65 -19.75
N LEU A 171 -4.39 10.42 -20.21
CA LEU A 171 -3.68 9.15 -20.17
C LEU A 171 -2.48 9.28 -19.25
N GLY A 172 -2.07 8.16 -18.65
CA GLY A 172 -0.85 8.13 -17.86
C GLY A 172 -0.26 6.73 -17.79
N ALA A 173 1.04 6.69 -17.49
CA ALA A 173 1.74 5.45 -17.24
C ALA A 173 2.74 5.62 -16.10
N ASN A 174 2.81 4.62 -15.22
CA ASN A 174 3.83 4.47 -14.19
C ASN A 174 4.71 3.27 -14.51
N ALA A 175 6.02 3.44 -14.36
CA ALA A 175 6.98 2.36 -14.29
C ALA A 175 7.36 2.14 -12.82
N TYR A 176 7.13 0.95 -12.30
CA TYR A 176 7.46 0.53 -10.93
C TYR A 176 8.66 -0.41 -10.97
N TYR A 177 9.74 -0.05 -10.31
CA TYR A 177 10.83 -0.96 -10.02
C TYR A 177 10.65 -1.51 -8.61
N MET A 178 10.35 -2.81 -8.51
CA MET A 178 10.11 -3.50 -7.25
C MET A 178 11.32 -4.36 -6.90
N PHE A 179 11.73 -4.32 -5.64
CA PHE A 179 12.86 -5.07 -5.10
C PHE A 179 12.65 -5.39 -3.62
N GLY A 180 13.37 -6.38 -3.14
CA GLY A 180 13.37 -6.77 -1.73
C GLY A 180 13.54 -8.25 -1.54
N ASN A 181 13.47 -8.67 -0.29
CA ASN A 181 13.56 -10.07 0.11
C ASN A 181 12.58 -10.38 1.23
N ILE A 182 12.11 -11.62 1.23
CA ILE A 182 11.33 -12.21 2.31
C ILE A 182 12.14 -13.40 2.82
N THR A 183 12.36 -13.45 4.14
CA THR A 183 13.00 -14.58 4.81
C THR A 183 11.99 -15.21 5.75
N GLN A 184 11.82 -16.53 5.65
CA GLN A 184 10.97 -17.32 6.53
C GLN A 184 11.81 -18.43 7.14
N SER A 185 11.76 -18.56 8.46
CA SER A 185 12.52 -19.58 9.16
C SER A 185 11.59 -20.43 10.02
N ARG A 186 11.88 -21.70 10.05
CA ARG A 186 11.24 -22.69 10.93
C ARG A 186 12.32 -23.52 11.63
N THR A 187 12.21 -23.64 12.93
CA THR A 187 13.17 -24.35 13.78
C THR A 187 12.39 -25.37 14.62
N LEU A 188 12.74 -26.63 14.45
CA LEU A 188 12.24 -27.74 15.23
C LEU A 188 13.27 -28.05 16.33
N SER A 189 12.87 -27.94 17.56
CA SER A 189 13.71 -28.23 18.74
C SER A 189 13.02 -29.28 19.62
N PHE A 190 13.78 -30.24 20.09
CA PHE A 190 13.34 -31.30 20.99
C PHE A 190 13.78 -30.97 22.42
N THR A 191 12.98 -31.38 23.41
CA THR A 191 13.32 -31.24 24.83
C THR A 191 14.43 -32.21 25.23
N GLU A 192 14.52 -33.33 24.53
CA GLU A 192 15.55 -34.34 24.71
C GLU A 192 16.89 -33.89 24.11
N SER A 193 17.95 -33.83 24.91
CA SER A 193 19.28 -33.39 24.50
C SER A 193 19.99 -34.34 23.51
N SER A 194 19.44 -35.53 23.31
CA SER A 194 19.96 -36.53 22.34
C SER A 194 19.53 -36.29 20.91
N LEU A 195 18.51 -35.44 20.67
CA LEU A 195 17.99 -35.14 19.34
C LEU A 195 18.49 -33.79 18.82
N ASN A 196 18.93 -33.80 17.57
CA ASN A 196 19.43 -32.58 16.93
C ASN A 196 18.29 -31.60 16.59
N THR A 197 18.53 -30.32 16.78
CA THR A 197 17.66 -29.23 16.28
C THR A 197 17.77 -29.16 14.76
N VAL A 198 16.62 -29.13 14.09
CA VAL A 198 16.53 -28.93 12.65
C VAL A 198 16.05 -27.49 12.37
N SER A 199 16.82 -26.75 11.60
CA SER A 199 16.44 -25.40 11.17
C SER A 199 16.35 -25.33 9.66
N GLN A 200 15.26 -24.77 9.15
CA GLN A 200 15.07 -24.49 7.74
C GLN A 200 14.85 -22.98 7.57
N SER A 201 15.57 -22.38 6.63
CA SER A 201 15.43 -20.97 6.27
C SER A 201 15.15 -20.86 4.78
N ASP A 202 14.05 -20.20 4.46
CA ASP A 202 13.54 -19.99 3.11
C ASP A 202 13.68 -18.51 2.78
N LYS A 203 14.46 -18.13 1.76
CA LYS A 203 14.68 -16.76 1.34
C LYS A 203 14.25 -16.54 -0.10
N LEU A 204 13.28 -15.65 -0.30
CA LEU A 204 12.84 -15.22 -1.62
C LEU A 204 13.35 -13.79 -1.88
N THR A 205 14.19 -13.63 -2.89
CA THR A 205 14.68 -12.32 -3.36
C THR A 205 14.11 -12.04 -4.74
N ILE A 206 13.58 -10.83 -4.94
CA ILE A 206 12.99 -10.43 -6.23
C ILE A 206 13.50 -9.08 -6.71
N ASN A 207 13.54 -8.95 -8.05
CA ASN A 207 13.64 -7.68 -8.76
C ASN A 207 12.69 -7.72 -9.94
N SER A 208 11.87 -6.67 -10.13
CA SER A 208 10.92 -6.62 -11.24
C SER A 208 10.61 -5.19 -11.65
N LEU A 209 10.46 -4.98 -12.96
CA LEU A 209 9.95 -3.73 -13.52
C LEU A 209 8.52 -3.97 -14.01
N ARG A 210 7.55 -3.21 -13.49
CA ARG A 210 6.13 -3.29 -13.86
C ARG A 210 5.66 -1.99 -14.46
N LEU A 211 4.67 -2.08 -15.34
CA LEU A 211 4.02 -0.92 -15.95
C LEU A 211 2.54 -0.91 -15.59
N ARG A 212 2.08 0.24 -15.09
CA ARG A 212 0.65 0.54 -14.87
C ARG A 212 0.22 1.63 -15.84
N TYR A 213 -0.84 1.36 -16.56
CA TYR A 213 -1.49 2.33 -17.43
C TYR A 213 -2.75 2.86 -16.76
N GLY A 214 -3.01 4.13 -16.95
CA GLY A 214 -4.20 4.81 -16.46
C GLY A 214 -4.88 5.63 -17.55
N LEU A 215 -6.20 5.62 -17.51
CA LEU A 215 -7.06 6.43 -18.36
C LEU A 215 -8.08 7.13 -17.47
N GLN A 216 -8.31 8.43 -17.72
CA GLN A 216 -9.40 9.17 -17.08
C GLN A 216 -10.19 9.97 -18.11
N PHE A 217 -11.52 9.89 -17.99
CA PHE A 217 -12.48 10.79 -18.61
C PHE A 217 -13.03 11.71 -17.53
N PHE A 218 -12.99 13.01 -17.75
CA PHE A 218 -13.49 13.99 -16.79
C PHE A 218 -14.18 15.14 -17.49
N HIS A 219 -15.29 15.56 -16.91
CA HIS A 219 -16.06 16.67 -17.46
C HIS A 219 -16.66 17.51 -16.34
N THR A 220 -16.64 18.83 -16.54
CA THR A 220 -17.21 19.80 -15.59
C THR A 220 -18.28 20.63 -16.30
N TRP A 221 -19.50 20.62 -15.75
CA TRP A 221 -20.59 21.48 -16.20
C TRP A 221 -21.13 22.27 -15.01
N GLY A 222 -20.90 23.57 -15.04
CA GLY A 222 -21.27 24.45 -13.96
C GLY A 222 -20.57 24.10 -12.63
N ARG A 223 -21.31 23.58 -11.66
CA ARG A 223 -20.80 23.19 -10.35
C ARG A 223 -20.56 21.69 -10.21
N HIS A 224 -20.80 20.92 -11.24
CA HIS A 224 -20.76 19.47 -11.24
C HIS A 224 -19.53 18.98 -12.01
N THR A 225 -18.74 18.11 -11.41
CA THR A 225 -17.63 17.43 -12.07
C THR A 225 -17.80 15.92 -11.91
N ILE A 226 -17.72 15.17 -13.01
CA ILE A 226 -17.65 13.71 -12.99
C ILE A 226 -16.28 13.30 -13.52
N VAL A 227 -15.71 12.29 -12.88
CA VAL A 227 -14.50 11.62 -13.35
C VAL A 227 -14.76 10.12 -13.41
N LEU A 228 -14.43 9.51 -14.55
CA LEU A 228 -14.39 8.07 -14.76
C LEU A 228 -12.94 7.67 -14.94
N GLY A 229 -12.47 6.72 -14.16
CA GLY A 229 -11.08 6.24 -14.22
C GLY A 229 -11.01 4.76 -14.55
N GLY A 230 -9.96 4.37 -15.28
CA GLY A 230 -9.58 2.99 -15.53
C GLY A 230 -8.09 2.79 -15.32
N ILE A 231 -7.70 1.63 -14.79
CA ILE A 231 -6.30 1.21 -14.65
C ILE A 231 -6.10 -0.19 -15.21
N PHE A 232 -4.88 -0.44 -15.70
CA PHE A 232 -4.48 -1.73 -16.22
C PHE A 232 -2.99 -2.01 -15.99
N GLU A 233 -2.67 -3.22 -15.53
CA GLU A 233 -1.30 -3.76 -15.44
C GLU A 233 -1.28 -5.16 -16.06
N ASN A 234 -0.27 -5.43 -16.86
CA ASN A 234 -0.08 -6.76 -17.42
C ASN A 234 0.44 -7.75 -16.37
N LYS A 235 0.02 -9.01 -16.50
CA LYS A 235 0.68 -10.14 -15.86
C LYS A 235 2.16 -10.17 -16.28
N GLN A 236 3.06 -10.38 -15.33
CA GLN A 236 4.48 -10.37 -15.61
C GLN A 236 5.24 -11.34 -14.71
N ARG A 237 6.24 -12.04 -15.28
CA ARG A 237 7.24 -12.74 -14.49
C ARG A 237 8.18 -11.74 -13.84
N PHE A 238 8.70 -12.08 -12.68
CA PHE A 238 9.79 -11.29 -12.10
C PHE A 238 10.99 -11.30 -13.04
N SER A 239 11.61 -10.15 -13.22
CA SER A 239 12.84 -10.04 -14.03
C SER A 239 13.98 -10.86 -13.44
N ARG A 240 13.99 -10.97 -12.11
CA ARG A 240 14.83 -11.88 -11.33
C ARG A 240 14.05 -12.33 -10.12
N SER A 241 13.91 -13.63 -9.93
CA SER A 241 13.42 -14.24 -8.69
C SER A 241 14.37 -15.37 -8.32
N GLU A 242 14.83 -15.34 -7.08
CA GLU A 242 15.71 -16.35 -6.53
C GLU A 242 15.14 -16.80 -5.19
N TYR A 243 14.81 -18.06 -5.10
CA TYR A 243 14.38 -18.70 -3.87
C TYR A 243 15.49 -19.63 -3.43
N THR A 244 15.95 -19.48 -2.20
CA THR A 244 17.00 -20.30 -1.59
C THR A 244 16.46 -20.92 -0.32
N GLN A 245 16.50 -22.23 -0.23
CA GLN A 245 16.17 -22.99 0.97
C GLN A 245 17.46 -23.54 1.57
N ILE A 246 17.69 -23.27 2.85
CA ILE A 246 18.81 -23.78 3.60
C ILE A 246 18.25 -24.66 4.72
N GLU A 247 18.65 -25.90 4.75
CA GLU A 247 18.27 -26.85 5.80
C GLU A 247 19.54 -27.28 6.55
N THR A 248 19.55 -27.00 7.85
CA THR A 248 20.67 -27.29 8.74
C THR A 248 20.29 -28.44 9.68
N THR A 249 20.97 -29.56 9.53
CA THR A 249 20.89 -30.71 10.45
C THR A 249 22.31 -31.08 10.89
N THR A 250 22.88 -32.14 10.31
CA THR A 250 24.30 -32.55 10.41
C THR A 250 25.15 -31.95 9.30
N ALA A 251 24.54 -31.50 8.22
CA ALA A 251 25.16 -30.80 7.08
C ALA A 251 24.17 -29.81 6.47
N ASP A 252 24.69 -28.69 6.01
CA ASP A 252 23.87 -27.68 5.32
C ASP A 252 23.49 -28.16 3.91
N THR A 253 22.21 -28.17 3.62
CA THR A 253 21.69 -28.46 2.28
C THR A 253 21.11 -27.19 1.70
N VAL A 254 21.54 -26.81 0.50
CA VAL A 254 21.08 -25.60 -0.19
C VAL A 254 20.35 -25.97 -1.47
N ASN A 255 19.07 -25.64 -1.55
CA ASN A 255 18.26 -25.78 -2.75
C ASN A 255 17.93 -24.39 -3.31
N THR A 256 18.18 -24.17 -4.59
CA THR A 256 17.88 -22.90 -5.25
C THR A 256 16.89 -23.11 -6.40
N MET A 257 15.86 -22.26 -6.44
CA MET A 257 14.86 -22.22 -7.51
C MET A 257 14.81 -20.82 -8.09
N SER A 258 14.81 -20.70 -9.40
CA SER A 258 14.74 -19.43 -10.11
C SER A 258 13.53 -19.37 -11.05
N ASN A 259 13.03 -18.15 -11.33
CA ASN A 259 11.94 -17.89 -12.29
C ASN A 259 10.60 -18.60 -11.99
N ALA A 260 10.35 -18.96 -10.74
CA ALA A 260 9.17 -19.70 -10.31
C ALA A 260 7.99 -18.82 -9.90
N PHE A 261 8.14 -17.49 -10.01
CA PHE A 261 7.24 -16.52 -9.41
C PHE A 261 6.78 -15.46 -10.42
N GLU A 262 5.51 -15.07 -10.33
CA GLU A 262 4.88 -14.09 -11.23
C GLU A 262 4.06 -13.06 -10.46
N MET A 263 3.84 -11.90 -11.09
CA MET A 263 2.93 -10.85 -10.65
C MET A 263 1.59 -10.96 -11.40
N PRO A 264 0.47 -10.64 -10.75
CA PRO A 264 -0.85 -10.74 -11.34
C PRO A 264 -1.10 -9.66 -12.39
N MET A 265 -2.01 -9.95 -13.28
CA MET A 265 -2.72 -8.92 -14.02
C MET A 265 -3.61 -8.14 -13.07
N VAL A 266 -3.58 -6.80 -13.19
CA VAL A 266 -4.43 -5.90 -12.39
C VAL A 266 -5.27 -5.06 -13.33
N TYR A 267 -6.56 -4.97 -13.04
CA TYR A 267 -7.47 -4.05 -13.72
C TYR A 267 -8.47 -3.48 -12.73
N GLY A 268 -8.91 -2.27 -13.01
CA GLY A 268 -9.86 -1.61 -12.14
C GLY A 268 -10.54 -0.44 -12.81
N GLY A 269 -11.68 -0.08 -12.28
CA GLY A 269 -12.49 1.05 -12.69
C GLY A 269 -12.99 1.84 -11.48
N GLY A 270 -13.17 3.14 -11.67
CA GLY A 270 -13.68 4.01 -10.61
C GLY A 270 -14.42 5.20 -11.14
N ILE A 271 -15.33 5.70 -10.33
CA ILE A 271 -16.12 6.89 -10.61
C ILE A 271 -16.04 7.84 -9.41
N SER A 272 -15.93 9.13 -9.70
CA SER A 272 -16.17 10.16 -8.69
C SER A 272 -17.07 11.27 -9.22
N TYR A 273 -17.87 11.80 -8.31
CA TYR A 273 -18.71 12.96 -8.53
C TYR A 273 -18.37 14.04 -7.54
N ASN A 274 -18.10 15.24 -8.01
CA ASN A 274 -17.81 16.40 -7.18
C ASN A 274 -18.86 17.50 -7.43
N TYR A 275 -19.41 18.05 -6.36
CA TYR A 275 -20.31 19.17 -6.39
C TYR A 275 -19.67 20.42 -5.77
N ALA A 276 -19.47 21.46 -6.59
CA ALA A 276 -19.00 22.78 -6.19
C ALA A 276 -17.69 22.79 -5.39
N ASN A 277 -16.82 21.77 -5.52
CA ASN A 277 -15.63 21.52 -4.69
C ASN A 277 -15.92 21.41 -3.18
N ARG A 278 -17.17 21.09 -2.82
CA ARG A 278 -17.63 20.93 -1.43
C ARG A 278 -17.90 19.48 -1.07
N LEU A 279 -18.56 18.76 -1.95
CA LEU A 279 -18.93 17.37 -1.74
C LEU A 279 -18.33 16.53 -2.85
N THR A 280 -17.55 15.51 -2.49
CA THR A 280 -17.05 14.49 -3.42
C THR A 280 -17.54 13.14 -2.95
N ILE A 281 -18.12 12.36 -3.86
CA ILE A 281 -18.51 10.96 -3.63
C ILE A 281 -17.74 10.13 -4.64
N ALA A 282 -17.14 9.03 -4.21
CA ALA A 282 -16.37 8.17 -5.10
C ALA A 282 -16.56 6.70 -4.76
N CYS A 283 -16.44 5.86 -5.80
CA CYS A 283 -16.51 4.41 -5.69
C CYS A 283 -15.57 3.78 -6.71
N ASP A 284 -14.76 2.80 -6.27
CA ASP A 284 -13.82 2.08 -7.12
C ASP A 284 -13.97 0.57 -6.93
N TYR A 285 -13.65 -0.15 -7.99
CA TYR A 285 -13.45 -1.59 -8.01
C TYR A 285 -12.11 -1.93 -8.64
N GLN A 286 -11.38 -2.85 -8.02
CA GLN A 286 -10.10 -3.35 -8.51
C GLN A 286 -10.05 -4.87 -8.39
N CYS A 287 -9.54 -5.53 -9.42
CA CYS A 287 -9.26 -6.96 -9.43
C CYS A 287 -7.77 -7.19 -9.68
N GLN A 288 -7.17 -8.08 -8.89
CA GLN A 288 -5.82 -8.60 -9.05
C GLN A 288 -5.93 -10.11 -9.28
N ASP A 289 -5.66 -10.57 -10.49
CA ASP A 289 -5.85 -11.96 -10.92
C ASP A 289 -4.64 -12.84 -10.50
N TRP A 290 -4.50 -13.05 -9.19
CA TRP A 290 -3.47 -13.90 -8.61
C TRP A 290 -3.69 -15.37 -8.96
N ALA A 291 -4.92 -15.81 -9.22
CA ALA A 291 -5.22 -17.21 -9.55
C ALA A 291 -4.52 -17.72 -10.80
N LYS A 292 -4.13 -16.81 -11.70
CA LYS A 292 -3.42 -17.15 -12.93
C LYS A 292 -1.92 -16.92 -12.85
N THR A 293 -1.36 -16.66 -11.67
CA THR A 293 0.08 -16.45 -11.48
C THR A 293 0.78 -17.73 -11.05
N LEU A 294 2.01 -17.89 -11.47
CA LEU A 294 2.87 -18.93 -10.94
C LEU A 294 3.42 -18.48 -9.58
N TYR A 295 3.27 -19.36 -8.60
CA TYR A 295 3.87 -19.26 -7.30
C TYR A 295 4.48 -20.63 -6.96
N PHE A 296 5.78 -20.69 -6.68
CA PHE A 296 6.56 -21.95 -6.61
C PHE A 296 6.34 -22.88 -7.81
N ASN A 297 6.42 -22.34 -9.04
CA ASN A 297 6.11 -23.09 -10.29
C ASN A 297 4.71 -23.73 -10.33
N GLY A 298 3.75 -23.20 -9.56
CA GLY A 298 2.39 -23.73 -9.46
C GLY A 298 2.20 -24.79 -8.38
N ALA A 299 3.20 -25.02 -7.51
CA ALA A 299 3.06 -25.89 -6.35
C ALA A 299 2.10 -25.33 -5.30
N GLU A 300 2.00 -24.01 -5.22
CA GLU A 300 1.03 -23.32 -4.38
C GLU A 300 0.08 -22.48 -5.23
N THR A 301 -1.19 -22.46 -4.87
CA THR A 301 -2.24 -21.73 -5.57
C THR A 301 -2.63 -20.47 -4.83
N LEU A 302 -2.65 -19.35 -5.57
CA LEU A 302 -3.20 -18.08 -5.11
C LEU A 302 -4.60 -17.91 -5.68
N GLN A 303 -5.40 -16.98 -5.12
CA GLN A 303 -6.75 -16.69 -5.60
C GLN A 303 -6.91 -15.23 -6.00
N ALA A 304 -7.86 -14.95 -6.89
CA ALA A 304 -8.12 -13.59 -7.32
C ALA A 304 -8.54 -12.70 -6.14
N ARG A 305 -7.88 -11.55 -6.00
CA ARG A 305 -8.22 -10.53 -5.01
C ARG A 305 -9.13 -9.48 -5.63
N HIS A 306 -10.31 -9.35 -5.07
CA HIS A 306 -11.29 -8.32 -5.43
C HIS A 306 -11.33 -7.27 -4.33
N ARG A 307 -11.32 -6.00 -4.72
CA ARG A 307 -11.39 -4.88 -3.79
C ARG A 307 -12.45 -3.88 -4.23
N TRP A 308 -13.35 -3.53 -3.31
CA TRP A 308 -14.37 -2.50 -3.46
C TRP A 308 -14.12 -1.43 -2.44
N THR A 309 -14.19 -0.19 -2.87
CA THR A 309 -14.01 0.97 -1.99
C THR A 309 -15.02 2.03 -2.32
N ALA A 310 -15.54 2.70 -1.30
CA ALA A 310 -16.43 3.82 -1.45
C ALA A 310 -16.16 4.88 -0.38
N GLY A 311 -16.31 6.14 -0.74
CA GLY A 311 -16.05 7.22 0.21
C GLY A 311 -16.67 8.54 -0.18
N VAL A 312 -16.74 9.40 0.83
CA VAL A 312 -17.30 10.75 0.74
C VAL A 312 -16.32 11.73 1.37
N GLU A 313 -16.09 12.85 0.71
CA GLU A 313 -15.39 14.03 1.23
C GLU A 313 -16.34 15.22 1.25
N TYR A 314 -16.38 15.93 2.38
CA TYR A 314 -17.15 17.15 2.53
C TYR A 314 -16.27 18.29 3.05
N CYS A 315 -16.42 19.48 2.43
CA CYS A 315 -15.84 20.74 2.88
C CYS A 315 -16.89 21.84 2.73
N HIS A 316 -17.22 22.52 3.82
CA HIS A 316 -18.28 23.51 3.80
C HIS A 316 -17.98 24.67 2.84
N ASN A 317 -16.79 25.27 2.97
CA ASN A 317 -16.35 26.33 2.07
C ASN A 317 -14.81 26.41 2.02
N PRO A 318 -14.16 25.91 0.95
CA PRO A 318 -12.69 25.83 0.87
C PRO A 318 -11.99 27.19 0.84
N VAL A 319 -12.70 28.28 0.57
CA VAL A 319 -12.16 29.66 0.51
C VAL A 319 -12.60 30.54 1.67
N SER A 320 -13.27 30.00 2.69
CA SER A 320 -13.75 30.76 3.84
C SER A 320 -12.59 31.35 4.66
N ARG A 321 -12.85 32.48 5.33
CA ARG A 321 -11.95 33.04 6.35
C ARG A 321 -12.00 32.25 7.65
N ASN A 322 -13.13 31.60 7.94
CA ASN A 322 -13.30 30.72 9.08
C ASN A 322 -12.56 29.38 8.84
N TYR A 323 -11.64 29.04 9.73
CA TYR A 323 -10.80 27.86 9.58
C TYR A 323 -11.63 26.56 9.59
N ALA A 324 -12.61 26.44 10.49
CA ALA A 324 -13.45 25.24 10.61
C ALA A 324 -14.24 24.94 9.33
N GLU A 325 -14.65 25.96 8.57
CA GLU A 325 -15.36 25.79 7.31
C GLU A 325 -14.47 25.29 6.16
N ARG A 326 -13.15 25.48 6.27
CA ARG A 326 -12.17 25.01 5.28
C ARG A 326 -11.71 23.59 5.50
N MET A 327 -11.98 23.01 6.68
CA MET A 327 -11.61 21.64 7.00
C MET A 327 -12.34 20.64 6.11
N TYR A 328 -11.63 19.58 5.76
CA TYR A 328 -12.19 18.47 4.99
C TYR A 328 -12.57 17.34 5.95
N TRP A 329 -13.77 16.83 5.80
CA TRP A 329 -14.31 15.70 6.52
C TRP A 329 -14.46 14.54 5.55
N ARG A 330 -13.97 13.37 5.92
CA ARG A 330 -13.97 12.20 5.06
C ARG A 330 -14.47 10.99 5.79
N LEU A 331 -15.28 10.20 5.10
CA LEU A 331 -15.75 8.90 5.54
C LEU A 331 -15.63 7.91 4.38
N GLY A 332 -15.36 6.65 4.70
CA GLY A 332 -15.27 5.63 3.67
C GLY A 332 -15.37 4.23 4.23
N VAL A 333 -15.56 3.29 3.30
CA VAL A 333 -15.60 1.87 3.56
C VAL A 333 -14.77 1.14 2.52
N ASN A 334 -14.16 0.06 2.92
CA ASN A 334 -13.45 -0.84 2.03
C ASN A 334 -13.80 -2.30 2.34
N TYR A 335 -13.76 -3.10 1.30
CA TYR A 335 -13.88 -4.54 1.36
C TYR A 335 -12.90 -5.17 0.40
N SER A 336 -12.13 -6.16 0.85
CA SER A 336 -11.28 -6.93 -0.05
C SER A 336 -11.30 -8.42 0.28
N THR A 337 -11.27 -9.26 -0.75
CA THR A 337 -11.05 -10.70 -0.58
C THR A 337 -9.57 -10.98 -0.34
N ALA A 338 -9.25 -12.12 0.28
CA ALA A 338 -7.88 -12.59 0.37
C ALA A 338 -7.32 -12.95 -1.02
N TYR A 339 -6.00 -12.89 -1.17
CA TYR A 339 -5.33 -13.37 -2.40
C TYR A 339 -4.67 -14.75 -2.23
N THR A 340 -4.61 -15.26 -0.99
CA THR A 340 -4.09 -16.58 -0.66
C THR A 340 -5.27 -17.54 -0.43
N ALA A 341 -5.20 -18.74 -0.99
CA ALA A 341 -6.28 -19.74 -0.84
C ALA A 341 -6.32 -20.34 0.57
N ASP A 342 -5.16 -20.48 1.21
CA ASP A 342 -5.03 -21.06 2.56
C ASP A 342 -5.72 -20.22 3.65
N ILE A 343 -5.88 -18.93 3.40
CA ILE A 343 -6.53 -18.00 4.32
C ILE A 343 -7.60 -17.24 3.56
N ASN A 344 -8.79 -17.80 3.48
CA ASN A 344 -9.94 -17.11 2.89
C ASN A 344 -10.56 -16.16 3.92
N ARG A 345 -9.88 -15.06 4.24
CA ARG A 345 -10.34 -14.03 5.16
C ARG A 345 -10.61 -12.73 4.42
N PRO A 346 -11.86 -12.30 4.29
CA PRO A 346 -12.14 -10.96 3.81
C PRO A 346 -11.63 -9.92 4.81
N ASP A 347 -11.18 -8.80 4.28
CA ASP A 347 -10.80 -7.60 5.03
C ASP A 347 -11.90 -6.55 4.83
N ILE A 348 -12.54 -6.14 5.91
CA ILE A 348 -13.58 -5.12 5.91
C ILE A 348 -13.09 -3.96 6.78
N GLY A 349 -13.06 -2.76 6.23
CA GLY A 349 -12.63 -1.58 6.93
C GLY A 349 -13.59 -0.41 6.81
N VAL A 350 -13.66 0.37 7.88
CA VAL A 350 -14.34 1.67 7.91
C VAL A 350 -13.30 2.73 8.21
N THR A 351 -13.34 3.83 7.46
CA THR A 351 -12.36 4.91 7.56
C THR A 351 -13.04 6.23 7.86
N MET A 352 -12.39 7.05 8.67
CA MET A 352 -12.75 8.42 8.95
C MET A 352 -11.50 9.29 8.91
N GLY A 353 -11.60 10.50 8.38
CA GLY A 353 -10.45 11.40 8.38
C GLY A 353 -10.76 12.85 8.25
N PHE A 354 -9.74 13.65 8.57
CA PHE A 354 -9.81 15.10 8.57
C PHE A 354 -8.67 15.67 7.73
N GLY A 355 -8.96 16.72 6.96
CA GLY A 355 -7.97 17.50 6.25
C GLY A 355 -7.86 18.90 6.82
N PHE A 356 -6.64 19.28 7.19
CA PHE A 356 -6.30 20.57 7.80
C PHE A 356 -5.53 21.42 6.80
N PRO A 357 -6.19 22.30 6.02
CA PRO A 357 -5.51 23.17 5.06
C PRO A 357 -4.68 24.22 5.81
N LEU A 358 -3.41 24.36 5.41
CA LEU A 358 -2.54 25.39 5.96
C LEU A 358 -2.72 26.74 5.23
N ARG A 359 -2.05 27.79 5.72
CA ARG A 359 -2.13 29.13 5.12
C ARG A 359 -1.57 29.21 3.69
N ASN A 360 -0.59 28.36 3.37
CA ASN A 360 -0.08 28.26 2.02
C ASN A 360 -1.10 27.52 1.15
N VAL A 361 -1.43 28.12 0.03
CA VAL A 361 -2.40 27.57 -0.93
C VAL A 361 -1.94 26.20 -1.40
N GLY A 362 -2.75 25.17 -1.12
CA GLY A 362 -2.51 23.80 -1.56
C GLY A 362 -1.86 22.86 -0.53
N THR A 363 -1.23 23.35 0.54
CA THR A 363 -0.65 22.49 1.58
C THR A 363 -1.72 22.03 2.57
N ILE A 364 -1.85 20.71 2.75
CA ILE A 364 -2.84 20.08 3.62
C ILE A 364 -2.17 19.01 4.47
N ILE A 365 -2.45 19.00 5.77
CA ILE A 365 -2.16 17.87 6.65
C ILE A 365 -3.44 17.05 6.77
N ASN A 366 -3.38 15.76 6.50
CA ASN A 366 -4.51 14.88 6.65
C ASN A 366 -4.24 13.86 7.77
N THR A 367 -5.30 13.55 8.51
CA THR A 367 -5.32 12.47 9.49
C THR A 367 -6.39 11.47 9.12
N THR A 368 -6.09 10.20 9.24
CA THR A 368 -7.02 9.11 8.93
C THR A 368 -7.03 8.11 10.08
N PHE A 369 -8.21 7.72 10.49
CA PHE A 369 -8.49 6.62 11.39
C PHE A 369 -9.17 5.52 10.57
N GLU A 370 -8.64 4.32 10.63
CA GLU A 370 -9.19 3.15 9.95
C GLU A 370 -9.37 2.05 10.99
N TYR A 371 -10.59 1.55 11.14
CA TYR A 371 -10.89 0.34 11.89
C TYR A 371 -11.24 -0.75 10.89
N GLY A 372 -10.58 -1.91 11.01
CA GLY A 372 -10.82 -3.02 10.12
C GLY A 372 -10.82 -4.35 10.85
N HIS A 373 -11.45 -5.31 10.21
CA HIS A 373 -11.58 -6.68 10.63
C HIS A 373 -11.20 -7.63 9.51
N LYS A 374 -10.23 -8.52 9.80
CA LYS A 374 -9.88 -9.64 8.96
C LYS A 374 -10.25 -10.91 9.70
N GLY A 375 -11.22 -11.66 9.23
CA GLY A 375 -11.68 -12.84 9.93
C GLY A 375 -12.45 -13.82 9.05
N GLY A 376 -12.54 -15.07 9.53
CA GLY A 376 -13.28 -16.15 8.90
C GLY A 376 -13.56 -17.25 9.93
N SER A 377 -14.57 -18.08 9.66
CA SER A 377 -14.97 -19.16 10.56
C SER A 377 -13.82 -20.16 10.80
N GLY A 378 -13.49 -20.39 12.08
CA GLY A 378 -12.45 -21.34 12.47
C GLY A 378 -11.00 -20.88 12.26
N GLN A 379 -10.76 -19.60 11.97
CA GLN A 379 -9.44 -19.03 11.72
C GLN A 379 -9.10 -17.92 12.73
N LEU A 380 -7.83 -17.51 12.75
CA LEU A 380 -7.36 -16.37 13.53
C LEU A 380 -8.09 -15.10 13.09
N ASN A 381 -8.77 -14.42 14.02
CA ASN A 381 -9.41 -13.13 13.79
C ASN A 381 -8.44 -12.00 14.09
N GLU A 382 -8.39 -11.00 13.21
CA GLU A 382 -7.55 -9.83 13.37
C GLU A 382 -8.43 -8.58 13.33
N ASN A 383 -8.48 -7.85 14.46
CA ASN A 383 -9.08 -6.52 14.52
C ASN A 383 -7.94 -5.50 14.52
N TYR A 384 -7.98 -4.53 13.64
CA TYR A 384 -6.93 -3.53 13.60
C TYR A 384 -7.48 -2.11 13.65
N LEU A 385 -6.70 -1.25 14.31
CA LEU A 385 -6.88 0.20 14.30
C LEU A 385 -5.64 0.81 13.69
N ARG A 386 -5.79 1.50 12.57
CA ARG A 386 -4.72 2.22 11.89
C ARG A 386 -4.95 3.72 11.98
N PHE A 387 -3.92 4.42 12.43
CA PHE A 387 -3.86 5.86 12.39
C PHE A 387 -2.82 6.31 11.38
N VAL A 388 -3.20 7.13 10.41
CA VAL A 388 -2.29 7.64 9.37
C VAL A 388 -2.24 9.15 9.43
N VAL A 389 -1.04 9.70 9.36
CA VAL A 389 -0.81 11.13 9.18
C VAL A 389 -0.08 11.33 7.87
N ASN A 390 -0.60 12.19 7.00
CA ASN A 390 0.10 12.59 5.81
C ASN A 390 0.19 14.11 5.67
N ALA A 391 1.30 14.57 5.08
CA ALA A 391 1.54 15.97 4.76
C ALA A 391 1.71 16.13 3.26
N ALA A 392 0.66 16.64 2.60
CA ALA A 392 0.70 17.04 1.19
C ALA A 392 1.11 18.52 1.12
N ILE A 393 2.36 18.76 0.73
CA ILE A 393 2.97 20.08 0.65
C ILE A 393 2.95 20.53 -0.80
N ALA A 394 2.33 21.68 -1.07
CA ALA A 394 2.29 22.27 -2.39
C ALA A 394 2.98 23.64 -2.37
N GLU A 395 3.96 23.84 -3.22
CA GLU A 395 4.71 25.09 -3.32
C GLU A 395 4.78 25.56 -4.79
N ASN A 396 4.74 26.87 -4.97
CA ASN A 396 4.91 27.50 -6.28
C ASN A 396 6.41 27.65 -6.59
N TRP A 397 6.94 26.83 -7.51
CA TRP A 397 8.38 26.76 -7.78
C TRP A 397 8.85 27.49 -9.03
N PHE A 398 7.99 27.73 -9.99
CA PHE A 398 8.38 28.23 -11.32
C PHE A 398 8.16 29.73 -11.48
N PHE A 399 8.19 30.52 -10.41
CA PHE A 399 8.13 31.95 -10.45
C PHE A 399 9.48 32.55 -10.89
N LYS A 400 9.53 33.23 -12.06
CA LYS A 400 10.56 34.22 -12.32
C LYS A 400 10.38 35.36 -11.33
N ARG A 401 11.24 35.49 -10.32
CA ARG A 401 11.35 36.75 -9.57
C ARG A 401 11.75 37.81 -10.59
N LYS A 402 10.91 38.85 -10.78
CA LYS A 402 11.35 40.09 -11.40
C LYS A 402 12.34 40.71 -10.40
N LEU A 403 13.62 40.72 -10.79
CA LEU A 403 14.66 41.54 -10.15
C LEU A 403 14.35 43.00 -10.44
#